data_62873cb8a1bede97edb8f3520f817e0f
#
_entry.id   62873cb8a1bede97edb8f3520f817e0f
#
_cell.length_a   1.000
_cell.length_b   1.000
_cell.length_c   1.000
_cell.angle_alpha   90.00
_cell.angle_beta   90.00
_cell.angle_gamma   90.00
#
_symmetry.space_group_name_H-M   'P 1'
#
loop_
_entity.id
_entity.type
_entity.pdbx_description
1 polymer ?
#
loop_
_entity_poly.entity_id
_entity_poly.type
_entity_poly.pdbx_seq_one_letter_code
_entity_poly.pdbx_strand_id
1 'polypeptide(L)'
;GNAASIHGCFLGPDGRLYWCDGYHGHEFKDKDGNVIMSRKGSYIFSSTIAGTDIRRHSGGGMDNPVEVDFTPAGEVLGTVNIFYTRPRVDCLVHWLHGGAYPHREQVLAELQTTGPVLGPVHRFGHVAISGTLRYRSGALNQQWRDNMFATFFNSGKVVRVELERSGATY
;
A
#
# COMPACT_ATOMS: atom_id res chain seq x y z
N GLY A 1 -17.42 9.94 6.52
CA GLY A 1 -16.02 9.78 6.18
C GLY A 1 -15.87 9.21 4.79
N ASN A 2 -14.81 9.54 4.11
CA ASN A 2 -14.53 9.06 2.76
C ASN A 2 -13.71 7.77 2.86
N ALA A 3 -14.07 6.73 2.09
CA ALA A 3 -13.37 5.45 2.07
C ALA A 3 -11.92 5.57 1.57
N ALA A 4 -11.62 6.55 0.71
CA ALA A 4 -10.28 6.80 0.18
C ALA A 4 -9.49 7.78 1.07
N SER A 5 -9.39 7.47 2.35
CA SER A 5 -8.78 8.26 3.40
C SER A 5 -7.56 7.55 4.00
N ILE A 6 -7.21 7.86 5.23
CA ILE A 6 -6.08 7.21 5.93
C ILE A 6 -6.49 5.83 6.45
N HIS A 7 -5.67 4.84 6.19
CA HIS A 7 -5.80 3.47 6.69
C HIS A 7 -4.52 3.02 7.43
N GLY A 8 -4.67 2.22 8.43
CA GLY A 8 -3.57 1.70 9.27
C GLY A 8 -3.78 2.11 10.72
N CYS A 9 -2.89 1.79 11.63
CA CYS A 9 -1.44 1.59 11.54
C CYS A 9 -1.04 0.11 11.46
N PHE A 10 0.07 -0.13 10.76
CA PHE A 10 0.69 -1.44 10.62
C PHE A 10 2.14 -1.40 11.14
N LEU A 11 2.51 -2.29 12.06
CA LEU A 11 3.88 -2.33 12.58
C LEU A 11 4.81 -3.02 11.58
N GLY A 12 5.80 -2.30 11.11
CA GLY A 12 6.84 -2.81 10.23
C GLY A 12 7.93 -3.59 10.97
N PRO A 13 8.66 -4.46 10.28
CA PRO A 13 9.77 -5.23 10.87
C PRO A 13 10.95 -4.36 11.30
N ASP A 14 11.01 -3.13 10.83
CA ASP A 14 11.98 -2.09 11.22
C ASP A 14 11.57 -1.32 12.50
N GLY A 15 10.45 -1.70 13.13
CA GLY A 15 9.91 -1.06 14.32
C GLY A 15 9.19 0.27 14.06
N ARG A 16 8.91 0.59 12.81
CA ARG A 16 8.14 1.79 12.43
C ARG A 16 6.66 1.45 12.24
N LEU A 17 5.82 2.44 12.46
CA LEU A 17 4.39 2.38 12.12
C LEU A 17 4.20 2.82 10.67
N TYR A 18 3.51 2.00 9.89
CA TYR A 18 3.13 2.29 8.52
C TYR A 18 1.64 2.59 8.40
N TRP A 19 1.29 3.45 7.46
CA TRP A 19 -0.11 3.72 7.09
C TRP A 19 -0.22 4.09 5.62
N CYS A 20 -1.43 4.00 5.12
CA CYS A 20 -1.78 4.34 3.75
C CYS A 20 -2.60 5.62 3.73
N ASP A 21 -2.45 6.41 2.67
CA ASP A 21 -3.26 7.59 2.41
C ASP A 21 -3.87 7.50 1.01
N GLY A 22 -5.14 7.84 0.88
CA GLY A 22 -5.91 7.75 -0.34
C GLY A 22 -5.78 8.97 -1.26
N TYR A 23 -6.56 8.99 -2.33
CA TYR A 23 -6.42 9.93 -3.44
C TYR A 23 -6.79 11.39 -3.11
N HIS A 24 -7.29 11.66 -1.93
CA HIS A 24 -7.59 13.04 -1.49
C HIS A 24 -6.36 13.83 -1.08
N GLY A 25 -5.22 13.15 -0.94
CA GLY A 25 -4.01 13.74 -0.41
C GLY A 25 -4.08 13.96 1.10
N HIS A 26 -3.10 14.66 1.61
CA HIS A 26 -2.92 14.84 3.05
C HIS A 26 -2.28 16.17 3.40
N GLU A 27 -2.51 16.58 4.64
CA GLU A 27 -1.79 17.65 5.32
C GLU A 27 -1.48 17.18 6.75
N PHE A 28 -0.20 16.98 7.03
CA PHE A 28 0.25 16.62 8.38
C PHE A 28 0.77 17.85 9.10
N LYS A 29 0.38 17.99 10.36
CA LYS A 29 0.79 19.08 11.24
C LYS A 29 1.55 18.54 12.45
N ASP A 30 2.47 19.34 12.95
CA ASP A 30 3.08 19.09 14.25
C ASP A 30 2.12 19.42 15.41
N LYS A 31 2.60 19.20 16.65
CA LYS A 31 1.81 19.49 17.87
C LYS A 31 1.47 20.98 18.03
N ASP A 32 2.21 21.86 17.38
CA ASP A 32 2.04 23.32 17.45
C ASP A 32 1.16 23.85 16.29
N GLY A 33 0.70 22.94 15.41
CA GLY A 33 -0.18 23.25 14.28
C GLY A 33 0.54 23.64 12.99
N ASN A 34 1.86 23.62 12.95
CA ASN A 34 2.61 23.91 11.73
C ASN A 34 2.53 22.78 10.73
N VAL A 35 2.33 23.09 9.46
CA VAL A 35 2.30 22.09 8.39
C VAL A 35 3.71 21.57 8.15
N ILE A 36 3.91 20.26 8.41
CA ILE A 36 5.19 19.57 8.20
C ILE A 36 5.23 18.82 6.86
N MET A 37 4.07 18.47 6.32
CA MET A 37 3.96 17.80 5.02
C MET A 37 2.56 18.01 4.44
N SER A 38 2.49 18.35 3.14
CA SER A 38 1.24 18.42 2.38
C SER A 38 1.47 17.97 0.94
N ARG A 39 0.62 17.06 0.44
CA ARG A 39 0.67 16.55 -0.94
C ARG A 39 -0.76 16.20 -1.42
N LYS A 40 -0.91 16.12 -2.74
CA LYS A 40 -2.18 15.77 -3.40
C LYS A 40 -2.27 14.29 -3.76
N GLY A 41 -1.12 13.60 -3.85
CA GLY A 41 -1.06 12.18 -4.17
C GLY A 41 -1.35 11.29 -2.98
N SER A 42 -1.64 10.05 -3.25
CA SER A 42 -1.68 8.97 -2.26
C SER A 42 -0.27 8.41 -2.03
N TYR A 43 0.00 8.02 -0.80
CA TYR A 43 1.32 7.52 -0.39
C TYR A 43 1.20 6.41 0.65
N ILE A 44 2.25 5.60 0.70
CA ILE A 44 2.55 4.76 1.86
C ILE A 44 3.54 5.54 2.73
N PHE A 45 3.21 5.70 4.00
CA PHE A 45 4.00 6.42 4.99
C PHE A 45 4.53 5.50 6.07
N SER A 46 5.55 5.97 6.77
CA SER A 46 5.94 5.42 8.07
C SER A 46 6.38 6.52 9.03
N SER A 47 6.28 6.23 10.33
CA SER A 47 6.82 7.07 11.40
C SER A 47 7.45 6.21 12.48
N THR A 48 8.13 6.85 13.43
CA THR A 48 8.41 6.19 14.72
C THR A 48 7.10 5.87 15.44
N ILE A 49 7.12 4.97 16.42
CA ILE A 49 5.95 4.67 17.26
C ILE A 49 5.49 5.88 18.09
N ALA A 50 6.33 6.90 18.25
CA ALA A 50 5.97 8.17 18.88
C ALA A 50 5.31 9.17 17.90
N GLY A 51 5.07 8.80 16.64
CA GLY A 51 4.48 9.66 15.63
C GLY A 51 5.42 10.74 15.08
N THR A 52 6.72 10.60 15.29
CA THR A 52 7.75 11.51 14.77
C THR A 52 8.47 10.91 13.55
N ASP A 53 9.33 11.69 12.89
CA ASP A 53 10.11 11.26 11.72
C ASP A 53 9.22 10.62 10.65
N ILE A 54 8.21 11.36 10.19
CA ILE A 54 7.29 10.90 9.14
C ILE A 54 8.06 10.81 7.82
N ARG A 55 8.04 9.63 7.21
CA ARG A 55 8.70 9.34 5.93
C ARG A 55 7.70 8.83 4.90
N ARG A 56 7.88 9.27 3.66
CA ARG A 56 7.19 8.68 2.52
C ARG A 56 7.98 7.46 2.05
N HIS A 57 7.30 6.33 1.92
CA HIS A 57 7.91 5.11 1.41
C HIS A 57 7.80 5.04 -0.11
N SER A 58 6.59 5.18 -0.65
CA SER A 58 6.29 5.18 -2.09
C SER A 58 5.03 5.99 -2.33
N GLY A 59 4.79 6.43 -3.56
CA GLY A 59 3.68 7.34 -3.79
C GLY A 59 3.03 7.26 -5.16
N GLY A 60 1.88 7.89 -5.26
CA GLY A 60 1.02 7.95 -6.42
C GLY A 60 0.23 6.67 -6.66
N GLY A 61 -0.62 6.71 -7.66
CA GLY A 61 -1.17 5.51 -8.27
C GLY A 61 -2.37 4.86 -7.65
N MET A 62 -2.89 5.42 -6.59
CA MET A 62 -3.89 4.72 -5.83
C MET A 62 -5.12 5.57 -5.60
N ASP A 63 -6.28 4.97 -5.83
CA ASP A 63 -7.51 5.55 -5.34
C ASP A 63 -7.58 5.39 -3.83
N ASN A 64 -7.46 4.15 -3.37
CA ASN A 64 -7.57 3.81 -1.97
C ASN A 64 -6.63 2.64 -1.62
N PRO A 65 -5.36 2.91 -1.27
CA PRO A 65 -4.51 1.88 -0.66
C PRO A 65 -5.07 1.55 0.71
N VAL A 66 -5.31 0.25 0.96
CA VAL A 66 -6.10 -0.18 2.11
C VAL A 66 -5.23 -0.68 3.24
N GLU A 67 -4.30 -1.55 2.93
CA GLU A 67 -3.48 -2.22 3.91
C GLU A 67 -2.09 -2.54 3.38
N VAL A 68 -1.11 -2.63 4.28
CA VAL A 68 0.22 -3.13 3.99
C VAL A 68 0.62 -4.24 4.94
N ASP A 69 1.42 -5.16 4.43
CA ASP A 69 2.15 -6.15 5.22
C ASP A 69 3.54 -6.37 4.60
N PHE A 70 4.38 -7.15 5.27
CA PHE A 70 5.81 -7.22 4.97
C PHE A 70 6.22 -8.66 4.68
N THR A 71 7.05 -8.83 3.65
CA THR A 71 7.74 -10.10 3.39
C THR A 71 8.77 -10.40 4.50
N PRO A 72 9.30 -11.64 4.57
CA PRO A 72 10.40 -11.96 5.48
C PRO A 72 11.64 -11.08 5.27
N ALA A 73 11.84 -10.56 4.06
CA ALA A 73 12.94 -9.63 3.71
C ALA A 73 12.64 -8.17 4.06
N GLY A 74 11.45 -7.86 4.59
CA GLY A 74 11.03 -6.49 4.94
C GLY A 74 10.47 -5.68 3.76
N GLU A 75 10.22 -6.32 2.62
CA GLU A 75 9.59 -5.65 1.48
C GLU A 75 8.11 -5.38 1.76
N VAL A 76 7.61 -4.23 1.34
CA VAL A 76 6.23 -3.79 1.60
C VAL A 76 5.31 -4.26 0.48
N LEU A 77 4.36 -5.09 0.81
CA LEU A 77 3.25 -5.49 -0.06
C LEU A 77 1.94 -4.92 0.48
N GLY A 78 1.01 -4.62 -0.39
CA GLY A 78 -0.28 -4.11 0.07
C GLY A 78 -1.35 -4.17 -0.98
N THR A 79 -2.56 -3.90 -0.55
CA THR A 79 -3.74 -3.92 -1.40
C THR A 79 -4.22 -2.51 -1.71
N VAL A 80 -4.81 -2.34 -2.87
CA VAL A 80 -5.39 -1.08 -3.31
C VAL A 80 -6.73 -1.31 -4.00
N ASN A 81 -7.75 -0.55 -3.60
CA ASN A 81 -8.94 -0.40 -4.40
C ASN A 81 -8.65 0.54 -5.55
N ILE A 82 -8.95 0.11 -6.75
CA ILE A 82 -8.83 0.87 -7.99
C ILE A 82 -7.44 1.43 -8.25
N PHE A 83 -6.60 0.60 -8.83
CA PHE A 83 -5.32 1.00 -9.37
C PHE A 83 -5.51 1.77 -10.69
N TYR A 84 -4.79 2.87 -10.88
CA TYR A 84 -5.08 3.82 -11.98
C TYR A 84 -4.68 3.40 -13.39
N THR A 85 -3.93 2.31 -13.58
CA THR A 85 -3.72 1.78 -14.94
C THR A 85 -4.92 0.97 -15.41
N ARG A 86 -5.20 0.98 -16.70
CA ARG A 86 -6.30 0.20 -17.26
C ARG A 86 -5.96 -1.29 -17.35
N PRO A 87 -6.90 -2.19 -17.08
CA PRO A 87 -8.22 -1.92 -16.50
C PRO A 87 -8.07 -1.41 -15.05
N ARG A 88 -8.89 -0.44 -14.65
CA ARG A 88 -8.92 0.09 -13.28
C ARG A 88 -9.63 -0.90 -12.38
N VAL A 89 -8.89 -1.67 -11.64
CA VAL A 89 -9.37 -2.75 -10.78
C VAL A 89 -8.57 -2.79 -9.48
N ASP A 90 -9.04 -3.57 -8.53
CA ASP A 90 -8.35 -3.80 -7.26
C ASP A 90 -7.13 -4.70 -7.47
N CYS A 91 -6.06 -4.39 -6.76
CA CYS A 91 -4.76 -4.99 -7.00
C CYS A 91 -4.02 -5.34 -5.71
N LEU A 92 -3.09 -6.30 -5.82
CA LEU A 92 -1.93 -6.43 -4.93
C LEU A 92 -0.76 -5.64 -5.54
N VAL A 93 -0.06 -4.90 -4.72
CA VAL A 93 1.06 -4.04 -5.14
C VAL A 93 2.27 -4.29 -4.25
N HIS A 94 3.45 -4.33 -4.87
CA HIS A 94 4.73 -4.28 -4.17
C HIS A 94 5.17 -2.81 -4.11
N TRP A 95 5.13 -2.22 -2.92
CA TRP A 95 5.50 -0.84 -2.68
C TRP A 95 7.01 -0.68 -2.56
N LEU A 96 7.69 -0.50 -3.68
CA LEU A 96 9.13 -0.27 -3.70
C LEU A 96 9.46 1.09 -3.08
N HIS A 97 10.48 1.16 -2.23
CA HIS A 97 10.90 2.40 -1.60
C HIS A 97 11.33 3.42 -2.66
N GLY A 98 10.76 4.62 -2.59
CA GLY A 98 10.93 5.66 -3.61
C GLY A 98 10.17 5.42 -4.91
N GLY A 99 9.42 4.32 -5.02
CA GLY A 99 8.66 3.97 -6.20
C GLY A 99 7.53 4.97 -6.50
N ALA A 100 7.34 5.24 -7.81
CA ALA A 100 6.25 6.04 -8.32
C ALA A 100 5.24 5.13 -9.06
N TYR A 101 3.99 5.24 -8.68
CA TYR A 101 2.87 4.45 -9.21
C TYR A 101 1.90 5.35 -9.96
N PRO A 102 1.10 4.79 -10.92
CA PRO A 102 0.15 5.58 -11.69
C PRO A 102 -0.85 6.32 -10.79
N HIS A 103 -1.12 7.57 -11.13
CA HIS A 103 -2.14 8.40 -10.49
C HIS A 103 -2.78 9.31 -11.55
N ARG A 104 -3.70 10.17 -11.14
CA ARG A 104 -4.17 11.26 -11.99
C ARG A 104 -2.98 12.12 -12.42
N GLU A 105 -2.94 12.54 -13.67
CA GLU A 105 -1.79 13.24 -14.27
C GLU A 105 -1.31 14.45 -13.44
N GLN A 106 -2.25 15.26 -12.92
CA GLN A 106 -1.91 16.43 -12.14
C GLN A 106 -1.19 16.13 -10.81
N VAL A 107 -1.25 14.87 -10.34
CA VAL A 107 -0.59 14.43 -9.11
C VAL A 107 0.77 13.82 -9.41
N LEU A 108 0.96 13.23 -10.58
CA LEU A 108 2.25 12.67 -10.98
C LEU A 108 3.35 13.74 -11.02
N ALA A 109 3.00 15.00 -11.25
CA ALA A 109 3.94 16.12 -11.19
C ALA A 109 4.59 16.33 -9.80
N GLU A 110 4.01 15.78 -8.73
CA GLU A 110 4.61 15.80 -7.39
C GLU A 110 5.69 14.72 -7.20
N LEU A 111 5.82 13.79 -8.14
CA LEU A 111 6.73 12.64 -8.07
C LEU A 111 7.91 12.86 -9.04
N GLN A 112 9.11 12.63 -8.55
CA GLN A 112 10.29 12.56 -9.40
C GLN A 112 10.38 11.15 -10.00
N THR A 113 10.02 11.03 -11.28
CA THR A 113 10.11 9.75 -11.98
C THR A 113 11.38 9.71 -12.83
N THR A 114 12.14 8.64 -12.73
CA THR A 114 13.33 8.36 -13.55
C THR A 114 13.07 7.36 -14.65
N GLY A 115 11.83 6.89 -14.77
CA GLY A 115 11.39 5.92 -15.75
C GLY A 115 9.87 5.76 -15.74
N PRO A 116 9.33 4.73 -16.39
CA PRO A 116 7.92 4.41 -16.35
C PRO A 116 7.43 4.19 -14.93
N VAL A 117 6.18 4.58 -14.64
CA VAL A 117 5.52 4.27 -13.37
C VAL A 117 5.35 2.76 -13.19
N LEU A 118 5.43 2.30 -11.95
CA LEU A 118 5.40 0.89 -11.61
C LEU A 118 3.99 0.30 -11.74
N GLY A 119 3.92 -0.99 -12.05
CA GLY A 119 2.68 -1.75 -12.15
C GLY A 119 2.32 -2.49 -10.86
N PRO A 120 1.14 -3.11 -10.81
CA PRO A 120 0.75 -3.99 -9.72
C PRO A 120 1.38 -5.39 -9.89
N VAL A 121 1.49 -6.11 -8.78
CA VAL A 121 1.86 -7.54 -8.76
C VAL A 121 0.72 -8.38 -9.36
N HIS A 122 -0.50 -8.14 -8.93
CA HIS A 122 -1.67 -8.89 -9.40
C HIS A 122 -2.93 -8.02 -9.43
N ARG A 123 -3.80 -8.31 -10.41
CA ARG A 123 -5.10 -7.67 -10.59
C ARG A 123 -6.23 -8.63 -10.23
N PHE A 124 -7.03 -8.30 -9.25
CA PHE A 124 -8.13 -9.15 -8.76
C PHE A 124 -9.48 -8.89 -9.44
N GLY A 125 -9.62 -7.79 -10.16
CA GLY A 125 -10.92 -7.32 -10.64
C GLY A 125 -11.58 -6.36 -9.63
N HIS A 126 -12.89 -6.17 -9.75
CA HIS A 126 -13.68 -5.31 -8.87
C HIS A 126 -14.23 -6.12 -7.68
N VAL A 127 -13.42 -6.33 -6.67
CA VAL A 127 -13.72 -7.20 -5.53
C VAL A 127 -13.93 -6.46 -4.22
N ALA A 128 -13.74 -5.14 -4.21
CA ALA A 128 -13.66 -4.30 -3.01
C ALA A 128 -12.69 -4.92 -2.00
N ILE A 129 -11.42 -4.98 -2.40
CA ILE A 129 -10.37 -5.54 -1.56
C ILE A 129 -10.26 -4.69 -0.30
N SER A 130 -10.28 -5.33 0.87
CA SER A 130 -10.44 -4.64 2.14
C SER A 130 -9.37 -4.96 3.18
N GLY A 131 -8.58 -5.99 2.98
CA GLY A 131 -7.52 -6.34 3.90
C GLY A 131 -6.50 -7.25 3.27
N THR A 132 -5.30 -7.25 3.84
CA THR A 132 -4.24 -8.20 3.47
C THR A 132 -3.36 -8.50 4.66
N LEU A 133 -2.82 -9.71 4.69
CA LEU A 133 -1.79 -10.10 5.64
C LEU A 133 -0.88 -11.16 5.05
N ARG A 134 0.36 -11.20 5.51
CA ARG A 134 1.24 -12.35 5.33
C ARG A 134 0.98 -13.36 6.44
N TYR A 135 0.72 -14.60 6.07
CA TYR A 135 0.50 -15.67 7.03
C TYR A 135 1.84 -16.16 7.61
N ARG A 136 2.12 -15.79 8.85
CA ARG A 136 3.40 -16.05 9.54
C ARG A 136 3.41 -17.35 10.34
N SER A 137 2.25 -17.92 10.60
CA SER A 137 2.05 -19.13 11.41
C SER A 137 2.03 -20.40 10.56
N GLY A 138 2.10 -21.56 11.18
CA GLY A 138 1.80 -22.85 10.57
C GLY A 138 0.48 -23.45 11.04
N ALA A 139 -0.31 -22.71 11.86
CA ALA A 139 -1.49 -23.24 12.56
C ALA A 139 -2.61 -23.71 11.64
N LEU A 140 -2.85 -23.01 10.51
CA LEU A 140 -3.83 -23.45 9.52
C LEU A 140 -3.24 -24.50 8.59
N ASN A 141 -2.10 -24.20 7.98
CA ASN A 141 -1.37 -25.10 7.11
C ASN A 141 0.08 -24.61 6.97
N GLN A 142 1.05 -25.49 7.23
CA GLN A 142 2.46 -25.14 7.14
C GLN A 142 2.88 -24.72 5.72
N GLN A 143 2.29 -25.31 4.70
CA GLN A 143 2.57 -24.97 3.29
C GLN A 143 2.09 -23.55 2.90
N TRP A 144 1.22 -22.94 3.71
CA TRP A 144 0.72 -21.58 3.46
C TRP A 144 1.57 -20.49 4.13
N ARG A 145 2.56 -20.92 4.92
CA ARG A 145 3.45 -19.99 5.58
C ARG A 145 4.11 -19.08 4.54
N ASP A 146 4.17 -17.78 4.88
CA ASP A 146 4.69 -16.70 4.06
C ASP A 146 3.88 -16.35 2.79
N ASN A 147 2.77 -17.03 2.54
CA ASN A 147 1.82 -16.57 1.53
C ASN A 147 1.05 -15.34 2.03
N MET A 148 0.59 -14.52 1.10
CA MET A 148 -0.34 -13.43 1.38
C MET A 148 -1.78 -13.94 1.39
N PHE A 149 -2.61 -13.32 2.21
CA PHE A 149 -4.06 -13.50 2.19
C PHE A 149 -4.71 -12.14 1.96
N ALA A 150 -5.77 -12.11 1.17
CA ALA A 150 -6.53 -10.91 0.89
C ALA A 150 -8.03 -11.17 1.05
N THR A 151 -8.75 -10.15 1.55
CA THR A 151 -10.20 -10.23 1.75
C THR A 151 -10.93 -9.46 0.67
N PHE A 152 -11.96 -10.07 0.10
CA PHE A 152 -12.80 -9.53 -0.97
C PHE A 152 -14.20 -9.26 -0.42
N PHE A 153 -14.51 -8.00 -0.13
CA PHE A 153 -15.76 -7.61 0.50
C PHE A 153 -16.96 -7.96 -0.39
N ASN A 154 -16.91 -7.60 -1.68
CA ASN A 154 -18.04 -7.81 -2.59
C ASN A 154 -18.46 -9.27 -2.78
N SER A 155 -17.54 -10.20 -2.58
CA SER A 155 -17.79 -11.63 -2.79
C SER A 155 -17.77 -12.45 -1.49
N GLY A 156 -17.48 -11.82 -0.34
CA GLY A 156 -17.39 -12.50 0.95
C GLY A 156 -16.30 -13.57 0.99
N LYS A 157 -15.17 -13.35 0.31
CA LYS A 157 -14.11 -14.35 0.17
C LYS A 157 -12.83 -13.90 0.85
N VAL A 158 -12.08 -14.88 1.34
CA VAL A 158 -10.66 -14.77 1.66
C VAL A 158 -9.89 -15.57 0.61
N VAL A 159 -8.94 -14.95 -0.04
CA VAL A 159 -8.11 -15.60 -1.06
C VAL A 159 -6.67 -15.70 -0.58
N ARG A 160 -6.03 -16.81 -0.90
CA ARG A 160 -4.60 -17.02 -0.71
C ARG A 160 -3.86 -16.61 -1.99
N VAL A 161 -2.82 -15.83 -1.83
CA VAL A 161 -1.93 -15.40 -2.89
C VAL A 161 -0.54 -15.99 -2.63
N GLU A 162 -0.09 -16.82 -3.52
CA GLU A 162 1.27 -17.37 -3.53
C GLU A 162 2.16 -16.42 -4.31
N LEU A 163 3.26 -15.99 -3.68
CA LEU A 163 4.18 -15.02 -4.28
C LEU A 163 5.33 -15.77 -4.94
N GLU A 164 5.55 -15.50 -6.22
CA GLU A 164 6.71 -15.95 -6.97
C GLU A 164 7.55 -14.74 -7.38
N ARG A 165 8.86 -14.80 -7.12
CA ARG A 165 9.79 -13.72 -7.44
C ARG A 165 9.94 -13.56 -8.95
N SER A 166 9.76 -12.35 -9.46
CA SER A 166 10.00 -11.98 -10.86
C SER A 166 10.87 -10.73 -10.93
N GLY A 167 12.18 -10.92 -11.12
CA GLY A 167 13.16 -9.83 -11.07
C GLY A 167 13.19 -9.15 -9.69
N ALA A 168 13.00 -7.83 -9.65
CA ALA A 168 12.97 -7.04 -8.42
C ALA A 168 11.60 -7.03 -7.71
N THR A 169 10.60 -7.71 -8.25
CA THR A 169 9.22 -7.76 -7.71
C THR A 169 8.67 -9.19 -7.73
N TYR A 170 7.37 -9.34 -7.79
CA TYR A 170 6.64 -10.61 -7.82
C TYR A 170 5.74 -10.70 -9.04
#